data_e261d286d0c5c911e94e75eaca6ed878
#
_entry.id   e261d286d0c5c911e94e75eaca6ed878
#
_cell.length_a   1.000
_cell.length_b   1.000
_cell.length_c   1.000
_cell.angle_alpha   90.00
_cell.angle_beta   90.00
_cell.angle_gamma   90.00
#
_symmetry.space_group_name_H-M   'P 1'
#
loop_
_entity.id
_entity.type
_entity.pdbx_description
1 polymer ?
#
loop_
_entity_poly.entity_id
_entity_poly.type
_entity_poly.pdbx_seq_one_letter_code
_entity_poly.pdbx_strand_id
1 'polypeptide(L)'
;AKLGDTGQDMIKYNNNIYVSMYGSKYVCKLNEACVEQARYSFTDEQGQPRYMAAEDGKLYVTLSSGNVARLDANTLTFEKMVAVGQNPEHIIEEDGKLYLVNSGFGYDNRLSIIDIKTFDTAEHVEIFQNPDRILEANDKIFIQGYGGPYPDYDYTVAIYDKENKTYKKIGPGTLMAEYNDVVYVIYSETDYNTNTSNHTLYS
;
A
#
# COMPACT_ATOMS: atom_id res chain seq x y z
N ALA A 1 22.38 -3.55 8.44
CA ALA A 1 21.93 -4.96 8.25
C ALA A 1 22.16 -5.40 6.82
N LYS A 2 22.40 -6.70 6.61
CA LYS A 2 22.32 -7.34 5.30
C LYS A 2 20.92 -7.91 5.17
N LEU A 3 20.11 -7.34 4.27
CA LEU A 3 18.75 -7.77 4.02
C LEU A 3 18.71 -8.92 3.00
N GLY A 4 17.56 -9.55 2.86
CA GLY A 4 17.31 -10.66 1.95
C GLY A 4 17.07 -10.23 0.50
N ASP A 5 16.28 -11.02 -0.21
CA ASP A 5 15.96 -10.83 -1.63
C ASP A 5 14.63 -10.07 -1.80
N THR A 6 14.62 -9.17 -2.78
CA THR A 6 13.47 -8.36 -3.20
C THR A 6 12.82 -7.57 -2.05
N GLY A 7 13.44 -6.46 -1.65
CA GLY A 7 12.82 -5.48 -0.75
C GLY A 7 11.61 -4.84 -1.42
N GLN A 8 10.47 -4.76 -0.71
CA GLN A 8 9.23 -4.23 -1.24
C GLN A 8 8.87 -2.88 -0.63
N ASP A 9 8.95 -2.76 0.69
CA ASP A 9 8.53 -1.56 1.40
C ASP A 9 9.37 -1.30 2.64
N MET A 10 9.41 -0.05 3.08
CA MET A 10 10.11 0.38 4.29
C MET A 10 9.36 1.53 4.95
N ILE A 11 8.98 1.35 6.21
CA ILE A 11 8.32 2.38 7.01
C ILE A 11 9.10 2.67 8.30
N LYS A 12 8.93 3.89 8.83
CA LYS A 12 9.43 4.26 10.16
C LYS A 12 8.25 4.35 11.14
N TYR A 13 8.37 3.67 12.28
CA TYR A 13 7.40 3.74 13.37
C TYR A 13 8.08 3.60 14.72
N ASN A 14 7.79 4.49 15.69
CA ASN A 14 8.35 4.49 17.06
C ASN A 14 9.87 4.30 17.12
N ASN A 15 10.64 5.12 16.36
CA ASN A 15 12.11 5.08 16.27
C ASN A 15 12.69 3.75 15.74
N ASN A 16 11.86 2.92 15.12
CA ASN A 16 12.30 1.71 14.43
C ASN A 16 11.97 1.81 12.94
N ILE A 17 12.73 1.06 12.16
CA ILE A 17 12.53 0.91 10.72
C ILE A 17 12.02 -0.52 10.49
N TYR A 18 10.91 -0.66 9.78
CA TYR A 18 10.38 -1.95 9.37
C TYR A 18 10.58 -2.10 7.88
N VAL A 19 11.04 -3.27 7.45
CA VAL A 19 11.33 -3.57 6.05
C VAL A 19 10.64 -4.86 5.67
N SER A 20 9.84 -4.84 4.62
CA SER A 20 9.26 -6.05 4.03
C SER A 20 10.14 -6.57 2.91
N MET A 21 10.44 -7.87 2.95
CA MET A 21 11.26 -8.58 1.99
C MET A 21 10.40 -9.59 1.25
N TYR A 22 9.87 -9.18 0.08
CA TYR A 22 8.96 -9.98 -0.73
C TYR A 22 9.55 -11.33 -1.12
N GLY A 23 10.72 -11.33 -1.76
CA GLY A 23 11.38 -12.56 -2.22
C GLY A 23 11.81 -13.48 -1.09
N SER A 24 12.24 -12.92 0.04
CA SER A 24 12.66 -13.68 1.22
C SER A 24 11.52 -13.98 2.20
N LYS A 25 10.29 -13.53 1.94
CA LYS A 25 9.06 -13.79 2.70
C LYS A 25 9.13 -13.43 4.18
N TYR A 26 9.75 -12.30 4.52
CA TYR A 26 9.79 -11.84 5.90
C TYR A 26 9.61 -10.33 6.04
N VAL A 27 9.25 -9.91 7.24
CA VAL A 27 9.38 -8.54 7.72
C VAL A 27 10.44 -8.51 8.81
N CYS A 28 11.32 -7.52 8.80
CA CYS A 28 12.27 -7.29 9.88
C CYS A 28 12.11 -5.89 10.48
N LYS A 29 12.43 -5.80 11.78
CA LYS A 29 12.51 -4.57 12.55
C LYS A 29 13.97 -4.23 12.76
N LEU A 30 14.36 -3.01 12.41
CA LEU A 30 15.71 -2.47 12.60
C LEU A 30 15.61 -1.28 13.57
N ASN A 31 16.68 -1.05 14.34
CA ASN A 31 16.83 0.22 15.05
C ASN A 31 17.37 1.33 14.11
N GLU A 32 17.50 2.55 14.60
CA GLU A 32 18.03 3.68 13.84
C GLU A 32 19.48 3.52 13.35
N ALA A 33 20.25 2.63 13.98
CA ALA A 33 21.59 2.22 13.51
C ALA A 33 21.55 1.09 12.47
N CYS A 34 20.36 0.77 11.93
CA CYS A 34 20.11 -0.32 10.97
C CYS A 34 20.56 -1.71 11.49
N VAL A 35 20.47 -1.94 12.81
CA VAL A 35 20.72 -3.25 13.42
C VAL A 35 19.41 -3.97 13.59
N GLU A 36 19.31 -5.20 13.09
CA GLU A 36 18.10 -6.03 13.20
C GLU A 36 17.81 -6.39 14.66
N GLN A 37 16.56 -6.17 15.08
CA GLN A 37 16.05 -6.39 16.42
C GLN A 37 15.07 -7.57 16.47
N ALA A 38 14.29 -7.76 15.42
CA ALA A 38 13.30 -8.82 15.30
C ALA A 38 13.02 -9.15 13.84
N ARG A 39 12.49 -10.34 13.60
CA ARG A 39 12.06 -10.82 12.28
C ARG A 39 10.86 -11.76 12.42
N TYR A 40 9.92 -11.64 11.48
CA TYR A 40 8.86 -12.62 11.28
C TYR A 40 8.92 -13.14 9.83
N SER A 41 8.99 -14.46 9.66
CA SER A 41 8.97 -15.11 8.34
C SER A 41 7.59 -15.67 8.07
N PHE A 42 7.00 -15.28 6.95
CA PHE A 42 5.69 -15.75 6.51
C PHE A 42 5.81 -17.15 5.87
N THR A 43 4.80 -17.99 6.08
CA THR A 43 4.68 -19.29 5.41
C THR A 43 4.20 -19.11 3.96
N ASP A 44 4.27 -20.17 3.15
CA ASP A 44 3.78 -20.14 1.78
C ASP A 44 2.27 -19.87 1.72
N GLU A 45 1.52 -20.41 2.67
CA GLU A 45 0.07 -20.20 2.78
C GLU A 45 -0.29 -18.77 3.18
N GLN A 46 0.55 -18.10 3.99
CA GLN A 46 0.37 -16.71 4.35
C GLN A 46 0.71 -15.76 3.18
N GLY A 47 1.59 -16.16 2.29
CA GLY A 47 2.02 -15.39 1.13
C GLY A 47 3.19 -14.45 1.42
N GLN A 48 3.62 -13.71 0.40
CA GLN A 48 4.74 -12.77 0.49
C GLN A 48 4.29 -11.42 1.05
N PRO A 49 5.07 -10.81 1.96
CA PRO A 49 4.77 -9.47 2.48
C PRO A 49 5.03 -8.39 1.42
N ARG A 50 4.13 -7.41 1.37
CA ARG A 50 4.22 -6.30 0.42
C ARG A 50 4.37 -4.97 1.15
N TYR A 51 3.31 -4.22 1.32
CA TYR A 51 3.31 -2.90 1.94
C TYR A 51 2.86 -2.93 3.39
N MET A 52 3.23 -1.90 4.13
CA MET A 52 3.02 -1.87 5.58
C MET A 52 2.42 -0.55 6.05
N ALA A 53 1.63 -0.63 7.12
CA ALA A 53 1.23 0.49 7.96
C ALA A 53 1.42 0.11 9.43
N ALA A 54 1.56 1.09 10.32
CA ALA A 54 1.73 0.82 11.74
C ALA A 54 0.98 1.85 12.59
N GLU A 55 0.21 1.36 13.56
CA GLU A 55 -0.53 2.17 14.52
C GLU A 55 -0.80 1.37 15.80
N ASP A 56 -0.94 2.06 16.95
CA ASP A 56 -1.28 1.49 18.26
C ASP A 56 -0.41 0.26 18.67
N GLY A 57 0.89 0.32 18.33
CA GLY A 57 1.83 -0.76 18.64
C GLY A 57 1.65 -2.01 17.77
N LYS A 58 0.93 -1.91 16.67
CA LYS A 58 0.72 -2.98 15.69
C LYS A 58 1.35 -2.62 14.36
N LEU A 59 1.80 -3.64 13.65
CA LEU A 59 2.25 -3.59 12.27
C LEU A 59 1.27 -4.36 11.39
N TYR A 60 0.75 -3.71 10.37
CA TYR A 60 -0.17 -4.28 9.39
C TYR A 60 0.58 -4.48 8.08
N VAL A 61 0.49 -5.67 7.50
CA VAL A 61 1.27 -6.07 6.33
C VAL A 61 0.34 -6.64 5.27
N THR A 62 0.29 -6.05 4.09
CA THR A 62 -0.41 -6.64 2.94
C THR A 62 0.36 -7.84 2.42
N LEU A 63 -0.36 -8.91 2.07
CA LEU A 63 0.20 -10.19 1.64
C LEU A 63 -0.29 -10.56 0.24
N SER A 64 0.58 -11.10 -0.59
CA SER A 64 0.25 -11.56 -1.95
C SER A 64 -0.88 -12.60 -2.01
N SER A 65 -1.18 -13.24 -0.89
CA SER A 65 -2.29 -14.20 -0.74
C SER A 65 -3.69 -13.56 -0.68
N GLY A 66 -3.80 -12.22 -0.72
CA GLY A 66 -5.09 -11.52 -0.57
C GLY A 66 -5.50 -11.31 0.88
N ASN A 67 -4.55 -11.11 1.76
CA ASN A 67 -4.77 -10.89 3.18
C ASN A 67 -4.00 -9.67 3.68
N VAL A 68 -4.41 -9.13 4.84
CA VAL A 68 -3.60 -8.26 5.69
C VAL A 68 -3.27 -9.00 6.98
N ALA A 69 -1.99 -9.13 7.30
CA ALA A 69 -1.53 -9.67 8.58
C ALA A 69 -1.37 -8.56 9.60
N ARG A 70 -1.71 -8.84 10.86
CA ARG A 70 -1.38 -8.01 12.02
C ARG A 70 -0.32 -8.69 12.86
N LEU A 71 0.76 -7.96 13.12
CA LEU A 71 1.87 -8.34 14.00
C LEU A 71 1.96 -7.36 15.16
N ASP A 72 2.45 -7.80 16.31
CA ASP A 72 2.92 -6.90 17.35
C ASP A 72 4.14 -6.12 16.86
N ALA A 73 4.09 -4.79 16.83
CA ALA A 73 5.15 -3.97 16.25
C ALA A 73 6.48 -4.05 17.05
N ASN A 74 6.44 -4.41 18.33
CA ASN A 74 7.67 -4.50 19.13
C ASN A 74 8.40 -5.82 18.92
N THR A 75 7.67 -6.93 18.94
CA THR A 75 8.25 -8.30 18.90
C THR A 75 8.18 -8.97 17.54
N LEU A 76 7.38 -8.42 16.60
CA LEU A 76 6.96 -9.03 15.34
C LEU A 76 6.24 -10.38 15.51
N THR A 77 5.62 -10.60 16.66
CA THR A 77 4.77 -11.79 16.87
C THR A 77 3.50 -11.67 16.02
N PHE A 78 3.23 -12.70 15.23
CA PHE A 78 1.99 -12.80 14.43
C PHE A 78 0.76 -12.94 15.35
N GLU A 79 -0.29 -12.19 15.06
CA GLU A 79 -1.53 -12.20 15.83
C GLU A 79 -2.71 -12.77 15.02
N LYS A 80 -2.95 -12.23 13.81
CA LYS A 80 -4.16 -12.54 13.03
C LYS A 80 -3.99 -12.12 11.56
N MET A 81 -4.81 -12.68 10.67
CA MET A 81 -4.98 -12.21 9.29
C MET A 81 -6.46 -11.92 9.00
N VAL A 82 -6.70 -10.97 8.10
CA VAL A 82 -8.01 -10.61 7.55
C VAL A 82 -7.94 -10.70 6.03
N ALA A 83 -8.90 -11.40 5.44
CA ALA A 83 -9.02 -11.50 3.98
C ALA A 83 -9.46 -10.15 3.38
N VAL A 84 -8.86 -9.78 2.25
CA VAL A 84 -9.14 -8.56 1.49
C VAL A 84 -9.33 -8.89 0.00
N GLY A 85 -8.98 -7.99 -0.91
CA GLY A 85 -9.03 -8.26 -2.35
C GLY A 85 -7.82 -9.03 -2.87
N GLN A 86 -7.79 -9.21 -4.17
CA GLN A 86 -6.67 -9.89 -4.83
C GLN A 86 -5.46 -8.97 -4.94
N ASN A 87 -4.28 -9.52 -4.66
CA ASN A 87 -3.01 -8.81 -4.73
C ASN A 87 -3.10 -7.41 -4.09
N PRO A 88 -3.30 -7.34 -2.76
CA PRO A 88 -3.33 -6.06 -2.06
C PRO A 88 -1.98 -5.35 -2.18
N GLU A 89 -2.08 -4.06 -2.48
CA GLU A 89 -0.95 -3.16 -2.69
C GLU A 89 -0.77 -2.24 -1.48
N HIS A 90 -0.57 -0.95 -1.72
CA HIS A 90 -0.32 0.05 -0.69
C HIS A 90 -1.44 0.12 0.34
N ILE A 91 -1.06 0.34 1.61
CA ILE A 91 -1.91 0.41 2.78
C ILE A 91 -1.55 1.65 3.60
N ILE A 92 -2.55 2.34 4.11
CA ILE A 92 -2.40 3.43 5.10
C ILE A 92 -3.33 3.18 6.28
N GLU A 93 -3.01 3.79 7.40
CA GLU A 93 -3.91 3.94 8.55
C GLU A 93 -4.41 5.38 8.60
N GLU A 94 -5.70 5.56 8.83
CA GLU A 94 -6.34 6.86 8.97
C GLU A 94 -7.60 6.73 9.84
N ASP A 95 -7.71 7.54 10.89
CA ASP A 95 -8.86 7.58 11.81
C ASP A 95 -9.25 6.22 12.41
N GLY A 96 -8.29 5.40 12.79
CA GLY A 96 -8.52 4.08 13.38
C GLY A 96 -8.97 3.02 12.36
N LYS A 97 -8.72 3.25 11.09
CA LYS A 97 -9.01 2.31 9.99
C LYS A 97 -7.81 2.15 9.08
N LEU A 98 -7.66 0.94 8.57
CA LEU A 98 -6.76 0.68 7.46
C LEU A 98 -7.51 0.86 6.15
N TYR A 99 -6.92 1.58 5.23
CA TYR A 99 -7.35 1.69 3.85
C TYR A 99 -6.28 1.09 2.95
N LEU A 100 -6.66 0.17 2.10
CA LEU A 100 -5.72 -0.48 1.17
C LEU A 100 -6.38 -0.76 -0.17
N VAL A 101 -5.58 -0.68 -1.20
CA VAL A 101 -6.03 -0.91 -2.57
C VAL A 101 -5.67 -2.33 -3.03
N ASN A 102 -6.52 -2.92 -3.85
CA ASN A 102 -6.32 -4.26 -4.39
C ASN A 102 -6.23 -4.18 -5.92
N SER A 103 -5.08 -4.53 -6.48
CA SER A 103 -4.83 -4.42 -7.92
C SER A 103 -5.27 -5.66 -8.68
N GLY A 104 -5.19 -6.84 -8.05
CA GLY A 104 -5.44 -8.12 -8.71
C GLY A 104 -4.60 -8.31 -9.98
N PHE A 105 -3.43 -7.64 -10.07
CA PHE A 105 -2.64 -7.57 -11.32
C PHE A 105 -3.44 -7.01 -12.50
N GLY A 106 -4.32 -6.04 -12.25
CA GLY A 106 -5.19 -5.43 -13.25
C GLY A 106 -6.61 -5.99 -13.30
N TYR A 107 -6.96 -6.95 -12.44
CA TYR A 107 -8.26 -7.60 -12.41
C TYR A 107 -9.09 -7.35 -11.15
N ASP A 108 -8.59 -6.51 -10.23
CA ASP A 108 -9.34 -6.05 -9.06
C ASP A 108 -9.54 -4.52 -9.12
N ASN A 109 -10.60 -4.03 -8.49
CA ASN A 109 -11.00 -2.62 -8.46
C ASN A 109 -11.47 -2.21 -7.06
N ARG A 110 -10.98 -2.88 -6.01
CA ARG A 110 -11.49 -2.67 -4.66
C ARG A 110 -10.54 -1.85 -3.80
N LEU A 111 -11.12 -0.89 -3.08
CA LEU A 111 -10.59 -0.36 -1.84
C LEU A 111 -11.12 -1.24 -0.70
N SER A 112 -10.25 -1.80 0.12
CA SER A 112 -10.62 -2.53 1.33
C SER A 112 -10.40 -1.64 2.55
N ILE A 113 -11.33 -1.69 3.51
CA ILE A 113 -11.32 -0.88 4.73
C ILE A 113 -11.47 -1.83 5.92
N ILE A 114 -10.55 -1.75 6.88
CA ILE A 114 -10.53 -2.59 8.09
C ILE A 114 -10.48 -1.69 9.32
N ASP A 115 -11.40 -1.87 10.26
CA ASP A 115 -11.33 -1.23 11.58
C ASP A 115 -10.20 -1.90 12.40
N ILE A 116 -9.23 -1.09 12.89
CA ILE A 116 -8.05 -1.63 13.60
C ILE A 116 -8.38 -2.22 14.97
N LYS A 117 -9.45 -1.77 15.63
CA LYS A 117 -9.84 -2.24 16.97
C LYS A 117 -10.40 -3.65 16.91
N THR A 118 -11.26 -3.93 15.95
CA THR A 118 -11.86 -5.27 15.78
C THR A 118 -10.94 -6.18 14.96
N PHE A 119 -10.39 -5.66 13.89
CA PHE A 119 -9.54 -6.37 12.93
C PHE A 119 -10.12 -7.75 12.55
N ASP A 120 -11.41 -7.79 12.20
CA ASP A 120 -12.15 -9.04 11.95
C ASP A 120 -12.50 -9.27 10.49
N THR A 121 -13.00 -8.22 9.83
CA THR A 121 -13.46 -8.27 8.43
C THR A 121 -13.07 -6.99 7.72
N ALA A 122 -12.96 -7.08 6.40
CA ALA A 122 -12.80 -5.93 5.53
C ALA A 122 -14.15 -5.54 4.89
N GLU A 123 -14.47 -4.26 4.91
CA GLU A 123 -15.46 -3.67 4.02
C GLU A 123 -14.80 -3.43 2.65
N HIS A 124 -15.55 -3.58 1.55
CA HIS A 124 -15.06 -3.34 0.20
C HIS A 124 -15.87 -2.26 -0.50
N VAL A 125 -15.17 -1.32 -1.13
CA VAL A 125 -15.75 -0.27 -1.98
C VAL A 125 -15.17 -0.42 -3.38
N GLU A 126 -16.04 -0.43 -4.39
CA GLU A 126 -15.57 -0.43 -5.78
C GLU A 126 -15.03 0.94 -6.16
N ILE A 127 -13.85 0.94 -6.76
CA ILE A 127 -13.17 2.11 -7.31
C ILE A 127 -12.78 1.83 -8.77
N PHE A 128 -11.85 2.58 -9.32
CA PHE A 128 -11.31 2.27 -10.65
C PHE A 128 -10.41 1.03 -10.63
N GLN A 129 -10.25 0.39 -11.77
CA GLN A 129 -9.51 -0.86 -11.95
C GLN A 129 -8.00 -0.66 -11.75
N ASN A 130 -7.33 -1.69 -11.20
CA ASN A 130 -5.88 -1.74 -11.01
C ASN A 130 -5.33 -0.57 -10.18
N PRO A 131 -5.89 -0.29 -8.98
CA PRO A 131 -5.33 0.70 -8.08
C PRO A 131 -4.03 0.17 -7.47
N ASP A 132 -3.03 1.03 -7.29
CA ASP A 132 -1.68 0.65 -6.87
C ASP A 132 -1.24 1.36 -5.59
N ARG A 133 -1.41 2.68 -5.53
CA ARG A 133 -0.95 3.51 -4.43
C ARG A 133 -2.09 4.23 -3.75
N ILE A 134 -1.94 4.42 -2.45
CA ILE A 134 -2.84 5.18 -1.61
C ILE A 134 -2.02 6.04 -0.66
N LEU A 135 -2.45 7.27 -0.42
CA LEU A 135 -1.90 8.16 0.60
C LEU A 135 -2.99 9.06 1.17
N GLU A 136 -2.74 9.61 2.34
CA GLU A 136 -3.58 10.62 2.97
C GLU A 136 -2.87 11.98 2.90
N ALA A 137 -3.63 13.05 2.69
CA ALA A 137 -3.21 14.43 2.83
C ALA A 137 -4.43 15.31 3.11
N ASN A 138 -4.34 16.17 4.13
CA ASN A 138 -5.36 17.15 4.47
C ASN A 138 -6.77 16.51 4.61
N ASP A 139 -6.85 15.45 5.40
CA ASP A 139 -8.06 14.63 5.68
C ASP A 139 -8.69 13.95 4.44
N LYS A 140 -7.97 13.89 3.33
CA LYS A 140 -8.42 13.24 2.10
C LYS A 140 -7.56 12.05 1.74
N ILE A 141 -8.20 11.02 1.23
CA ILE A 141 -7.51 9.84 0.71
C ILE A 141 -7.35 9.97 -0.81
N PHE A 142 -6.13 9.90 -1.27
CA PHE A 142 -5.75 9.92 -2.68
C PHE A 142 -5.35 8.50 -3.12
N ILE A 143 -5.86 8.08 -4.28
CA ILE A 143 -5.60 6.77 -4.85
C ILE A 143 -5.07 6.96 -6.26
N GLN A 144 -3.93 6.35 -6.55
CA GLN A 144 -3.33 6.30 -7.89
C GLN A 144 -3.31 4.85 -8.37
N GLY A 145 -3.49 4.64 -9.67
CA GLY A 145 -3.40 3.32 -10.26
C GLY A 145 -3.28 3.35 -11.77
N TYR A 146 -3.22 2.16 -12.33
CA TYR A 146 -2.99 1.93 -13.76
C TYR A 146 -4.27 2.02 -14.60
N GLY A 147 -5.47 2.02 -13.98
CA GLY A 147 -6.75 2.17 -14.67
C GLY A 147 -7.23 0.95 -15.45
N GLY A 148 -6.36 0.01 -15.77
CA GLY A 148 -6.66 -1.21 -16.53
C GLY A 148 -5.54 -2.23 -16.44
N PRO A 149 -5.71 -3.43 -17.02
CA PRO A 149 -4.66 -4.44 -17.12
C PRO A 149 -3.62 -4.05 -18.19
N TYR A 150 -2.45 -4.66 -18.13
CA TYR A 150 -1.45 -4.53 -19.18
C TYR A 150 -1.99 -5.08 -20.53
N PRO A 151 -1.78 -4.42 -21.67
CA PRO A 151 -1.03 -3.16 -21.86
C PRO A 151 -1.90 -1.89 -21.82
N ASP A 152 -3.21 -2.01 -21.60
CA ASP A 152 -4.19 -0.93 -21.76
C ASP A 152 -4.31 -0.07 -20.48
N TYR A 153 -3.21 0.61 -20.12
CA TYR A 153 -3.18 1.46 -18.94
C TYR A 153 -3.86 2.83 -19.18
N ASP A 154 -4.72 3.21 -18.25
CA ASP A 154 -5.35 4.55 -18.14
C ASP A 154 -4.97 5.13 -16.77
N TYR A 155 -3.71 5.54 -16.63
CA TYR A 155 -3.17 6.06 -15.37
C TYR A 155 -4.05 7.12 -14.75
N THR A 156 -4.52 6.88 -13.54
CA THR A 156 -5.55 7.68 -12.89
C THR A 156 -5.13 8.03 -11.47
N VAL A 157 -5.39 9.27 -11.07
CA VAL A 157 -5.43 9.69 -9.67
C VAL A 157 -6.86 10.09 -9.31
N ALA A 158 -7.32 9.64 -8.15
CA ALA A 158 -8.66 9.92 -7.64
C ALA A 158 -8.60 10.33 -6.17
N ILE A 159 -9.59 11.10 -5.73
CA ILE A 159 -9.87 11.36 -4.32
C ILE A 159 -11.02 10.47 -3.89
N TYR A 160 -10.85 9.77 -2.77
CA TYR A 160 -11.90 8.98 -2.12
C TYR A 160 -12.55 9.79 -1.00
N ASP A 161 -13.88 9.82 -1.02
CA ASP A 161 -14.71 10.43 0.00
C ASP A 161 -15.07 9.39 1.07
N LYS A 162 -14.50 9.54 2.27
CA LYS A 162 -14.69 8.62 3.41
C LYS A 162 -16.14 8.57 3.90
N GLU A 163 -16.89 9.68 3.80
CA GLU A 163 -18.27 9.79 4.30
C GLU A 163 -19.28 9.14 3.35
N ASN A 164 -19.18 9.49 2.06
CA ASN A 164 -20.13 9.02 1.04
C ASN A 164 -19.72 7.69 0.40
N LYS A 165 -18.52 7.21 0.69
CA LYS A 165 -17.92 5.98 0.12
C LYS A 165 -17.89 6.00 -1.41
N THR A 166 -17.52 7.15 -1.96
CA THR A 166 -17.43 7.38 -3.41
C THR A 166 -16.03 7.88 -3.75
N TYR A 167 -15.69 7.87 -5.03
CA TYR A 167 -14.44 8.47 -5.49
C TYR A 167 -14.67 9.39 -6.68
N LYS A 168 -13.76 10.33 -6.87
CA LYS A 168 -13.73 11.24 -8.01
C LYS A 168 -12.34 11.24 -8.63
N LYS A 169 -12.26 10.88 -9.91
CA LYS A 169 -11.03 11.04 -10.70
C LYS A 169 -10.69 12.52 -10.81
N ILE A 170 -9.42 12.88 -10.60
CA ILE A 170 -8.93 14.26 -10.63
C ILE A 170 -7.93 14.52 -11.77
N GLY A 171 -7.32 13.48 -12.33
CA GLY A 171 -6.42 13.58 -13.47
C GLY A 171 -5.60 12.32 -13.69
N PRO A 172 -4.77 12.30 -14.71
CA PRO A 172 -3.82 11.22 -14.92
C PRO A 172 -2.65 11.34 -13.93
N GLY A 173 -2.04 10.20 -13.56
CA GLY A 173 -0.85 10.21 -12.72
C GLY A 173 -0.18 8.85 -12.64
N THR A 174 1.13 8.84 -12.82
CA THR A 174 1.97 7.64 -12.73
C THR A 174 2.67 7.49 -11.39
N LEU A 175 2.80 8.59 -10.65
CA LEU A 175 3.39 8.63 -9.32
C LEU A 175 2.76 9.77 -8.53
N MET A 176 2.59 9.57 -7.22
CA MET A 176 2.21 10.63 -6.30
C MET A 176 3.04 10.56 -5.02
N ALA A 177 3.24 11.71 -4.40
CA ALA A 177 3.87 11.85 -3.10
C ALA A 177 3.20 12.99 -2.33
N GLU A 178 3.20 12.89 -1.00
CA GLU A 178 2.74 13.95 -0.10
C GLU A 178 3.93 14.70 0.48
N TYR A 179 3.79 16.02 0.63
CA TYR A 179 4.68 16.85 1.42
C TYR A 179 3.93 18.09 1.95
N ASN A 180 3.92 18.28 3.26
CA ASN A 180 3.23 19.38 3.94
C ASN A 180 1.74 19.50 3.55
N ASP A 181 1.02 18.40 3.62
CA ASP A 181 -0.42 18.27 3.28
C ASP A 181 -0.76 18.62 1.81
N VAL A 182 0.23 18.66 0.94
CA VAL A 182 0.06 18.85 -0.51
C VAL A 182 0.44 17.58 -1.24
N VAL A 183 -0.46 17.09 -2.08
CA VAL A 183 -0.18 15.95 -2.96
C VAL A 183 0.43 16.45 -4.26
N TYR A 184 1.61 15.97 -4.55
CA TYR A 184 2.31 16.18 -5.82
C TYR A 184 2.13 14.95 -6.70
N VAL A 185 1.75 15.17 -7.95
CA VAL A 185 1.50 14.11 -8.93
C VAL A 185 2.40 14.30 -10.13
N ILE A 186 3.09 13.24 -10.52
CA ILE A 186 3.80 13.18 -11.80
C ILE A 186 2.99 12.31 -12.75
N TYR A 187 2.73 12.82 -13.92
CA TYR A 187 2.26 12.03 -15.06
C TYR A 187 3.39 11.90 -16.08
N SER A 188 3.73 10.68 -16.43
CA SER A 188 4.76 10.35 -17.40
C SER A 188 4.12 9.63 -18.58
N GLU A 189 4.29 10.18 -19.77
CA GLU A 189 3.82 9.61 -21.02
C GLU A 189 5.03 9.31 -21.93
N THR A 190 5.12 8.10 -22.43
CA THR A 190 6.21 7.67 -23.31
C THR A 190 5.67 7.35 -24.70
N ASP A 191 6.16 8.05 -25.70
CA ASP A 191 5.98 7.68 -27.11
C ASP A 191 7.07 6.68 -27.52
N TYR A 192 6.67 5.42 -27.63
CA TYR A 192 7.58 4.33 -27.99
C TYR A 192 8.06 4.38 -29.44
N ASN A 193 7.39 5.13 -30.34
CA ASN A 193 7.82 5.27 -31.74
C ASN A 193 9.00 6.25 -31.87
N THR A 194 9.00 7.30 -31.08
CA THR A 194 10.06 8.32 -31.07
C THR A 194 11.07 8.11 -29.95
N ASN A 195 10.79 7.20 -29.02
CA ASN A 195 11.54 6.95 -27.77
C ASN A 195 11.72 8.25 -26.95
N THR A 196 10.67 9.07 -26.89
CA THR A 196 10.63 10.29 -26.09
C THR A 196 9.63 10.17 -24.96
N SER A 197 9.94 10.80 -23.83
CA SER A 197 9.04 10.84 -22.68
C SER A 197 8.75 12.29 -22.28
N ASN A 198 7.48 12.58 -22.04
CA ASN A 198 7.01 13.84 -21.48
C ASN A 198 6.61 13.61 -20.03
N HIS A 199 6.97 14.56 -19.17
CA HIS A 199 6.63 14.49 -17.74
C HIS A 199 5.93 15.79 -17.33
N THR A 200 4.79 15.66 -16.67
CA THR A 200 4.03 16.77 -16.10
C THR A 200 3.98 16.61 -14.59
N LEU A 201 4.34 17.67 -13.85
CA LEU A 201 4.19 17.74 -12.38
C LEU A 201 3.06 18.72 -12.06
N TYR A 202 2.14 18.32 -11.19
CA TYR A 202 1.06 19.17 -10.68
C TYR A 202 0.71 18.81 -9.22
N SER A 203 -0.05 19.69 -8.56
CA SER A 203 -0.48 19.54 -7.16
C SER A 203 -1.92 20.04 -7.00
#